data_8513ed1ccfb2fc52fbe36e3a86c415c6
#
_entry.id   8513ed1ccfb2fc52fbe36e3a86c415c6
#
_cell.length_a   1.000
_cell.length_b   1.000
_cell.length_c   1.000
_cell.angle_alpha   90.00
_cell.angle_beta   90.00
_cell.angle_gamma   90.00
#
_symmetry.space_group_name_H-M   'P 1'
#
loop_
_entity.id
_entity.type
_entity.pdbx_description
1 polymer ?
#
loop_
_entity_poly.entity_id
_entity_poly.type
_entity_poly.pdbx_seq_one_letter_code
_entity_poly.pdbx_strand_id
1 'polypeptide(L)'
;MRTEVSGGGQTARPPHLRTVGPPGASVRPTARVRPVVPVRLEPRLGGFEPSDPYVRRFWVAAIGSSAVAELLRLVRAGEKGEGVRLPRTLPILLRVGLVKAETSGLVVFDHIPVVPVEMRWRFPPSLGAEHSRWITP
;
A
#
# COMPACT_ATOMS: atom_id res chain seq x y z
N MET A 1 -30.30 25.49 -40.86
CA MET A 1 -30.24 25.07 -40.60
C MET A 1 -29.83 24.54 -39.96
N ARG A 2 -29.84 24.68 -39.97
CA ARG A 2 -29.57 24.04 -39.46
C ARG A 2 -29.13 23.64 -38.70
N THR A 3 -29.32 23.67 -38.58
CA THR A 3 -29.00 23.02 -37.96
C THR A 3 -28.65 22.74 -37.06
N GLU A 4 -28.68 22.55 -36.85
CA GLU A 4 -28.49 22.02 -36.18
C GLU A 4 -28.18 21.67 -35.31
N VAL A 5 -28.40 22.18 -35.54
CA VAL A 5 -28.30 21.62 -34.88
C VAL A 5 -27.95 21.35 -34.05
N SER A 6 -27.91 21.53 -34.24
CA SER A 6 -27.76 20.95 -33.63
C SER A 6 -27.44 20.62 -32.81
N GLY A 7 -27.46 20.90 -32.90
CA GLY A 7 -27.41 20.29 -32.26
C GLY A 7 -27.08 19.95 -31.41
N GLY A 8 -27.01 20.10 -31.51
CA GLY A 8 -26.98 19.46 -30.83
C GLY A 8 -26.67 19.11 -29.96
N GLY A 9 -26.67 19.25 -30.03
CA GLY A 9 -26.68 18.64 -29.47
C GLY A 9 -26.43 18.36 -28.56
N GLN A 10 -26.22 18.14 -28.43
CA GLN A 10 -26.21 17.57 -27.97
C GLN A 10 -25.94 17.06 -27.30
N THR A 11 -26.09 17.36 -27.37
CA THR A 11 -26.02 16.63 -27.05
C THR A 11 -25.64 16.28 -26.35
N ALA A 12 -25.75 16.46 -26.34
CA ALA A 12 -25.62 15.82 -25.91
C ALA A 12 -25.19 15.51 -25.20
N ARG A 13 -25.02 15.45 -25.01
CA ARG A 13 -24.81 14.81 -24.48
C ARG A 13 -24.74 14.43 -23.79
N PRO A 14 -25.01 14.60 -23.63
CA PRO A 14 -25.14 14.04 -22.92
C PRO A 14 -24.90 13.71 -22.06
N PRO A 15 -24.99 13.78 -22.00
CA PRO A 15 -24.88 13.24 -21.26
C PRO A 15 -24.54 12.73 -20.56
N HIS A 16 -24.40 12.72 -20.41
CA HIS A 16 -24.26 11.96 -19.96
C HIS A 16 -23.91 11.78 -19.31
N LEU A 17 -24.09 12.05 -19.33
CA LEU A 17 -24.02 11.74 -18.83
C LEU A 17 -23.72 11.91 -18.12
N ARG A 18 -23.66 12.06 -18.09
CA ARG A 18 -23.80 12.07 -17.40
C ARG A 18 -24.02 11.99 -16.55
N THR A 19 -24.21 12.15 -16.15
CA THR A 19 -24.82 11.92 -15.36
C THR A 19 -25.04 12.01 -14.55
N VAL A 20 -25.38 12.21 -14.31
CA VAL A 20 -25.91 12.21 -13.43
C VAL A 20 -26.10 11.88 -12.63
N GLY A 21 -25.87 12.36 -13.37
CA GLY A 21 -26.33 11.57 -12.40
C GLY A 21 -26.89 12.10 -11.28
N PRO A 22 -27.49 11.45 -10.93
CA PRO A 22 -28.18 11.87 -9.77
C PRO A 22 -27.22 12.41 -8.76
N PRO A 23 -27.74 13.21 -7.93
CA PRO A 23 -26.96 13.67 -6.81
C PRO A 23 -26.26 12.53 -6.11
N GLY A 24 -26.81 11.37 -6.22
CA GLY A 24 -26.16 10.22 -5.64
C GLY A 24 -24.74 10.02 -6.09
N ALA A 25 -24.43 10.56 -7.26
CA ALA A 25 -23.09 10.44 -7.78
C ALA A 25 -22.06 11.00 -6.80
N SER A 26 -22.38 12.07 -6.11
CA SER A 26 -21.45 12.69 -5.20
C SER A 26 -21.16 11.82 -4.00
N VAL A 27 -22.02 10.86 -3.71
CA VAL A 27 -21.81 9.98 -2.59
C VAL A 27 -20.64 9.04 -2.83
N ARG A 28 -20.39 8.73 -4.08
CA ARG A 28 -19.37 7.75 -4.40
C ARG A 28 -17.99 8.10 -3.91
N PRO A 29 -17.52 9.35 -4.02
CA PRO A 29 -16.21 9.65 -3.46
C PRO A 29 -16.10 9.31 -1.99
N THR A 30 -17.16 9.53 -1.24
CA THR A 30 -17.17 9.18 0.17
C THR A 30 -17.04 7.68 0.35
N ALA A 31 -17.72 6.91 -0.50
CA ALA A 31 -17.66 5.45 -0.41
C ALA A 31 -16.27 4.91 -0.69
N ARG A 32 -15.42 5.71 -1.32
CA ARG A 32 -14.06 5.30 -1.62
C ARG A 32 -13.05 5.66 -0.56
N VAL A 33 -13.48 6.38 0.46
CA VAL A 33 -12.59 6.74 1.55
C VAL A 33 -12.29 5.45 2.33
N ARG A 34 -11.00 5.17 2.48
CA ARG A 34 -10.58 3.98 3.19
C ARG A 34 -10.77 4.20 4.68
N PRO A 35 -11.21 3.16 5.40
CA PRO A 35 -11.42 3.31 6.84
C PRO A 35 -10.11 3.53 7.58
N VAL A 36 -10.21 4.16 8.74
CA VAL A 36 -9.10 4.26 9.69
C VAL A 36 -9.17 3.04 10.58
N VAL A 37 -8.06 2.33 10.70
CA VAL A 37 -8.00 1.13 11.51
C VAL A 37 -6.90 1.27 12.55
N PRO A 38 -7.06 0.68 13.73
CA PRO A 38 -6.01 0.70 14.74
C PRO A 38 -4.84 -0.16 14.32
N VAL A 39 -3.65 0.23 14.77
CA VAL A 39 -2.42 -0.51 14.46
C VAL A 39 -1.73 -0.84 15.78
N ARG A 40 -1.37 -2.11 15.94
CA ARG A 40 -0.69 -2.60 17.11
C ARG A 40 0.70 -3.08 16.73
N LEU A 41 1.69 -2.75 17.56
CA LEU A 41 3.07 -3.16 17.33
C LEU A 41 3.37 -4.38 18.19
N GLU A 42 3.97 -5.39 17.57
CA GLU A 42 4.43 -6.58 18.27
C GLU A 42 5.94 -6.71 18.17
N PRO A 43 6.60 -7.25 19.18
CA PRO A 43 8.02 -7.53 19.07
C PRO A 43 8.28 -8.71 18.15
N ARG A 44 9.41 -8.67 17.46
CA ARG A 44 9.87 -9.77 16.63
C ARG A 44 11.35 -9.98 16.93
N LEU A 45 11.74 -11.21 17.12
CA LEU A 45 13.14 -11.54 17.37
C LEU A 45 13.89 -11.53 16.03
N GLY A 46 15.05 -10.89 16.04
CA GLY A 46 15.89 -10.83 14.86
C GLY A 46 15.36 -9.87 13.81
N GLY A 47 16.03 -9.82 12.68
CA GLY A 47 15.68 -8.92 11.60
C GLY A 47 16.32 -7.55 11.75
N PHE A 48 15.76 -6.57 11.07
CA PHE A 48 16.32 -5.23 10.97
C PHE A 48 15.35 -4.23 11.54
N GLU A 49 15.89 -3.16 12.11
CA GLU A 49 15.03 -2.05 12.51
C GLU A 49 14.38 -1.45 11.27
N PRO A 50 13.16 -0.91 11.40
CA PRO A 50 12.47 -0.38 10.24
C PRO A 50 13.24 0.71 9.50
N SER A 51 14.07 1.48 10.20
CA SER A 51 14.87 2.54 9.59
C SER A 51 16.19 2.04 9.01
N ASP A 52 16.50 0.75 9.16
CA ASP A 52 17.75 0.19 8.66
C ASP A 52 17.79 0.30 7.14
N PRO A 53 18.96 0.67 6.57
CA PRO A 53 19.10 0.74 5.11
C PRO A 53 18.74 -0.56 4.40
N TYR A 54 18.88 -1.70 5.06
CA TYR A 54 18.47 -2.98 4.49
C TYR A 54 17.04 -2.93 3.99
N VAL A 55 16.12 -2.39 4.80
CA VAL A 55 14.70 -2.39 4.47
C VAL A 55 14.46 -1.59 3.20
N ARG A 56 15.02 -0.39 3.09
CA ARG A 56 14.82 0.44 1.92
C ARG A 56 15.48 -0.12 0.67
N ARG A 57 16.58 -0.83 0.84
CA ARG A 57 17.28 -1.35 -0.31
C ARG A 57 16.67 -2.64 -0.83
N PHE A 58 16.46 -3.60 0.03
CA PHE A 58 16.09 -4.95 -0.41
C PHE A 58 14.58 -5.20 -0.40
N TRP A 59 13.87 -4.70 0.58
CA TRP A 59 12.42 -4.85 0.56
C TRP A 59 11.78 -4.00 -0.53
N VAL A 60 12.32 -2.82 -0.83
CA VAL A 60 11.82 -2.04 -1.96
C VAL A 60 11.99 -2.81 -3.26
N ALA A 61 13.13 -3.48 -3.44
CA ALA A 61 13.33 -4.31 -4.64
C ALA A 61 12.35 -5.47 -4.70
N ALA A 62 11.93 -5.99 -3.55
CA ALA A 62 11.04 -7.15 -3.49
C ALA A 62 9.57 -6.80 -3.68
N ILE A 63 9.10 -5.74 -3.06
CA ILE A 63 7.65 -5.42 -3.04
C ILE A 63 7.32 -4.02 -3.51
N GLY A 64 8.33 -3.19 -3.80
CA GLY A 64 8.10 -1.84 -4.31
C GLY A 64 8.16 -0.79 -3.23
N SER A 65 8.44 0.44 -3.65
CA SER A 65 8.62 1.56 -2.73
C SER A 65 7.32 1.96 -2.03
N SER A 66 6.18 1.85 -2.72
CA SER A 66 4.90 2.23 -2.12
C SER A 66 4.56 1.32 -0.95
N ALA A 67 4.75 0.01 -1.12
CA ALA A 67 4.45 -0.94 -0.06
C ALA A 67 5.38 -0.72 1.14
N VAL A 68 6.66 -0.48 0.89
CA VAL A 68 7.61 -0.25 1.99
C VAL A 68 7.28 1.06 2.71
N ALA A 69 6.93 2.12 1.96
CA ALA A 69 6.55 3.39 2.58
C ALA A 69 5.33 3.21 3.47
N GLU A 70 4.34 2.46 3.02
CA GLU A 70 3.16 2.22 3.84
C GLU A 70 3.48 1.35 5.04
N LEU A 71 4.36 0.36 4.88
CA LEU A 71 4.80 -0.45 6.01
C LEU A 71 5.46 0.41 7.09
N LEU A 72 6.36 1.31 6.69
CA LEU A 72 7.04 2.16 7.66
C LEU A 72 6.07 3.11 8.36
N ARG A 73 5.05 3.57 7.64
CA ARG A 73 4.01 4.40 8.25
C ARG A 73 3.21 3.60 9.27
N LEU A 74 2.91 2.34 8.95
CA LEU A 74 2.21 1.46 9.89
C LEU A 74 3.02 1.23 11.15
N VAL A 75 4.32 0.98 11.01
CA VAL A 75 5.18 0.77 12.18
C VAL A 75 5.18 2.01 13.07
N ARG A 76 5.30 3.19 12.45
CA ARG A 76 5.28 4.43 13.22
C ARG A 76 3.95 4.62 13.94
N ALA A 77 2.84 4.31 13.28
CA ALA A 77 1.53 4.40 13.92
C ALA A 77 1.43 3.42 15.09
N GLY A 78 1.94 2.21 14.91
CA GLY A 78 1.94 1.23 16.00
C GLY A 78 2.77 1.68 17.19
N GLU A 79 3.90 2.34 16.93
CA GLU A 79 4.73 2.88 18.02
C GLU A 79 4.00 3.96 18.80
N LYS A 80 3.18 4.74 18.14
CA LYS A 80 2.45 5.84 18.78
C LYS A 80 1.07 5.43 19.27
N GLY A 81 0.64 4.22 18.98
CA GLY A 81 -0.71 3.78 19.35
C GLY A 81 -1.79 4.48 18.55
N GLU A 82 -1.50 4.86 17.31
CA GLU A 82 -2.43 5.59 16.46
C GLU A 82 -3.02 4.67 15.40
N GLY A 83 -4.18 5.07 14.87
CA GLY A 83 -4.75 4.40 13.72
C GLY A 83 -4.27 5.02 12.42
N VAL A 84 -4.45 4.31 11.34
CA VAL A 84 -4.11 4.79 10.01
C VAL A 84 -5.24 4.44 9.05
N ARG A 85 -5.29 5.16 7.94
CA ARG A 85 -6.16 4.75 6.84
C ARG A 85 -5.63 3.45 6.28
N LEU A 86 -6.55 2.55 5.95
CA LEU A 86 -6.19 1.24 5.44
C LEU A 86 -5.25 1.38 4.24
N PRO A 87 -4.04 0.80 4.27
CA PRO A 87 -3.07 0.99 3.19
C PRO A 87 -3.53 0.38 1.87
N ARG A 88 -3.18 1.04 0.78
CA ARG A 88 -3.51 0.51 -0.55
C ARG A 88 -2.73 -0.75 -0.87
N THR A 89 -1.54 -0.88 -0.33
CA THR A 89 -0.69 -2.04 -0.58
C THR A 89 -0.89 -3.13 0.46
N LEU A 90 -1.94 -3.03 1.28
CA LEU A 90 -2.18 -4.01 2.32
C LEU A 90 -2.19 -5.45 1.80
N PRO A 91 -2.80 -5.76 0.65
CA PRO A 91 -2.79 -7.15 0.19
C PRO A 91 -1.40 -7.75 0.04
N ILE A 92 -0.43 -6.99 -0.46
CA ILE A 92 0.92 -7.54 -0.58
C ILE A 92 1.60 -7.63 0.78
N LEU A 93 1.37 -6.64 1.65
CA LEU A 93 1.95 -6.67 3.00
C LEU A 93 1.45 -7.86 3.80
N LEU A 94 0.19 -8.21 3.66
CA LEU A 94 -0.38 -9.40 4.31
C LEU A 94 0.20 -10.68 3.70
N ARG A 95 0.30 -10.72 2.38
CA ARG A 95 0.75 -11.92 1.70
C ARG A 95 2.20 -12.28 2.05
N VAL A 96 3.04 -11.27 2.21
CA VAL A 96 4.44 -11.52 2.53
C VAL A 96 4.70 -11.61 4.03
N GLY A 97 3.68 -11.43 4.85
CA GLY A 97 3.81 -11.62 6.29
C GLY A 97 4.40 -10.46 7.06
N LEU A 98 4.48 -9.28 6.43
CA LEU A 98 4.97 -8.09 7.13
C LEU A 98 3.90 -7.45 8.01
N VAL A 99 2.64 -7.72 7.71
CA VAL A 99 1.49 -7.22 8.46
C VAL A 99 0.54 -8.37 8.68
N LYS A 100 -0.10 -8.41 9.84
CA LYS A 100 -1.17 -9.37 10.13
C LYS A 100 -2.46 -8.61 10.34
N ALA A 101 -3.58 -9.21 9.92
CA ALA A 101 -4.90 -8.67 10.18
C ALA A 101 -5.49 -9.34 11.41
N GLU A 102 -6.10 -8.54 12.28
CA GLU A 102 -6.83 -9.04 13.44
C GLU A 102 -8.24 -8.48 13.38
N THR A 103 -9.11 -9.02 14.22
CA THR A 103 -10.49 -8.53 14.32
C THR A 103 -10.51 -7.03 14.64
N SER A 104 -9.60 -6.59 15.48
CA SER A 104 -9.59 -5.20 15.96
C SER A 104 -8.71 -4.27 15.14
N GLY A 105 -7.99 -4.76 14.12
CA GLY A 105 -7.15 -3.89 13.32
C GLY A 105 -5.97 -4.62 12.73
N LEU A 106 -4.85 -3.92 12.61
CA LEU A 106 -3.64 -4.45 11.99
C LEU A 106 -2.54 -4.63 13.02
N VAL A 107 -1.70 -5.63 12.80
CA VAL A 107 -0.52 -5.87 13.63
C VAL A 107 0.70 -5.71 12.75
N VAL A 108 1.66 -4.92 13.22
CA VAL A 108 2.96 -4.77 12.58
C VAL A 108 4.03 -5.14 13.58
N PHE A 109 5.28 -5.23 13.12
CA PHE A 109 6.36 -5.72 13.96
C PHE A 109 7.43 -4.66 14.11
N ASP A 110 8.11 -4.69 15.27
CA ASP A 110 9.16 -3.72 15.56
C ASP A 110 10.45 -4.00 14.77
N HIS A 111 10.56 -5.18 14.18
CA HIS A 111 11.69 -5.53 13.33
C HIS A 111 11.19 -6.12 12.02
N ILE A 112 11.93 -5.90 10.94
CA ILE A 112 11.58 -6.33 9.61
C ILE A 112 12.50 -7.50 9.25
N PRO A 113 11.94 -8.63 8.80
CA PRO A 113 12.77 -9.80 8.52
C PRO A 113 13.58 -9.64 7.24
N VAL A 114 14.54 -10.54 7.07
CA VAL A 114 15.25 -10.69 5.81
C VAL A 114 14.24 -11.04 4.72
N VAL A 115 14.45 -10.52 3.50
CA VAL A 115 13.60 -10.86 2.37
C VAL A 115 13.68 -12.38 2.13
N PRO A 116 12.53 -13.07 2.09
CA PRO A 116 12.54 -14.53 1.92
C PRO A 116 13.19 -14.96 0.61
N VAL A 117 13.79 -16.13 0.64
CA VAL A 117 14.48 -16.68 -0.54
C VAL A 117 13.58 -16.67 -1.76
N GLU A 118 12.33 -17.07 -1.59
CA GLU A 118 11.39 -17.18 -2.70
C GLU A 118 11.03 -15.85 -3.33
N MET A 119 11.41 -14.73 -2.72
CA MET A 119 11.17 -13.40 -3.29
C MET A 119 12.43 -12.77 -3.88
N ARG A 120 13.58 -13.37 -3.67
CA ARG A 120 14.85 -12.76 -4.10
C ARG A 120 15.07 -12.82 -5.59
N TRP A 121 14.28 -13.61 -6.31
CA TRP A 121 14.37 -13.66 -7.77
C TRP A 121 14.06 -12.30 -8.41
N ARG A 122 13.41 -11.42 -7.68
CA ARG A 122 13.12 -10.07 -8.18
C ARG A 122 14.34 -9.16 -8.18
N PHE A 123 15.39 -9.57 -7.50
CA PHE A 123 16.61 -8.77 -7.43
C PHE A 123 17.38 -8.87 -8.73
N PRO A 124 17.85 -7.73 -9.29
CA PRO A 124 18.86 -7.80 -10.36
C PRO A 124 20.08 -8.55 -9.84
N PRO A 125 20.88 -9.18 -10.72
CA PRO A 125 22.03 -10.00 -10.27
C PRO A 125 22.98 -9.25 -9.34
N SER A 126 23.29 -7.99 -9.62
CA SER A 126 24.18 -7.22 -8.77
C SER A 126 23.61 -7.01 -7.37
N LEU A 127 22.30 -6.77 -7.30
CA LEU A 127 21.64 -6.57 -6.00
C LEU A 127 21.56 -7.89 -5.25
N GLY A 128 21.34 -9.00 -5.95
CA GLY A 128 21.35 -10.33 -5.33
C GLY A 128 22.69 -10.65 -4.71
N ALA A 129 23.77 -10.34 -5.41
CA ALA A 129 25.13 -10.54 -4.87
C ALA A 129 25.36 -9.67 -3.65
N GLU A 130 24.92 -8.42 -3.70
CA GLU A 130 25.04 -7.51 -2.58
C GLU A 130 24.23 -8.02 -1.38
N HIS A 131 23.03 -8.50 -1.62
CA HIS A 131 22.18 -9.04 -0.57
C HIS A 131 22.85 -10.21 0.14
N SER A 132 23.48 -11.09 -0.64
CA SER A 132 24.19 -12.24 -0.07
C SER A 132 25.29 -11.77 0.87
N ARG A 133 26.01 -10.72 0.50
CA ARG A 133 27.07 -10.18 1.35
C ARG A 133 26.50 -9.55 2.60
N TRP A 134 25.33 -8.94 2.49
CA TRP A 134 24.71 -8.25 3.62
C TRP A 134 24.30 -9.21 4.73
N ILE A 135 23.76 -10.39 4.35
CA ILE A 135 23.24 -11.34 5.32
C ILE A 135 24.27 -12.39 5.75
N THR A 136 25.44 -12.41 5.12
CA THR A 136 26.49 -13.34 5.53
C THR A 136 27.30 -12.71 6.66
N PRO A 137 27.49 -13.45 7.76
CA PRO A 137 28.23 -12.94 8.90
C PRO A 137 29.70 -12.65 8.57
#